data_5e835fd8e7ac780e96172b96cb2f9785
#
_entry.id   5e835fd8e7ac780e96172b96cb2f9785
#
_cell.length_a   1.000
_cell.length_b   1.000
_cell.length_c   1.000
_cell.angle_alpha   90.00
_cell.angle_beta   90.00
_cell.angle_gamma   90.00
#
_symmetry.space_group_name_H-M   'P 1'
#
loop_
_entity.id
_entity.type
_entity.pdbx_description
1 polymer ?
#
loop_
_entity_poly.entity_id
_entity_poly.type
_entity_poly.pdbx_seq_one_letter_code
_entity_poly.pdbx_strand_id
1 'polypeptide(L)'
;MLQLAPPLQQALADRAFAHSGQAKWDPERALDIAARHGLEGQVPAAHLAAVASLEGAPAPWFGRRLTVLWTMFMLGRPTDQGAQTLWMAEAARLLGDLPHDILAHSIDEAIKVSRHGFMPSVGEIRGIADPLLGERRTHIDRLSRMAAALNNAAASQGRSARRHDARLHADHGER
;
A
#
# COMPACT_ATOMS: atom_id res chain seq x y z
N MET A 1 0.38 -7.51 -6.90
CA MET A 1 0.57 -6.07 -6.57
C MET A 1 -0.78 -5.38 -6.48
N LEU A 2 -0.96 -4.43 -5.56
CA LEU A 2 -2.20 -3.66 -5.45
C LEU A 2 -2.49 -2.93 -6.78
N GLN A 3 -3.64 -3.23 -7.40
CA GLN A 3 -4.07 -2.60 -8.63
C GLN A 3 -5.18 -1.59 -8.31
N LEU A 4 -4.86 -0.31 -8.47
CA LEU A 4 -5.82 0.79 -8.40
C LEU A 4 -6.16 1.24 -9.82
N ALA A 5 -7.36 1.77 -10.02
CA ALA A 5 -7.74 2.39 -11.30
C ALA A 5 -6.74 3.52 -11.65
N PRO A 6 -6.32 3.65 -12.93
CA PRO A 6 -5.31 4.64 -13.32
C PRO A 6 -5.60 6.07 -12.87
N PRO A 7 -6.84 6.61 -12.92
CA PRO A 7 -7.12 7.93 -12.40
C PRO A 7 -6.94 8.05 -10.88
N LEU A 8 -7.19 6.97 -10.14
CA LEU A 8 -6.97 6.96 -8.70
C LEU A 8 -5.46 6.92 -8.38
N GLN A 9 -4.68 6.18 -9.16
CA GLN A 9 -3.21 6.23 -9.07
C GLN A 9 -2.69 7.64 -9.35
N GLN A 10 -3.23 8.32 -10.37
CA GLN A 10 -2.89 9.70 -10.67
C GLN A 10 -3.24 10.64 -9.50
N ALA A 11 -4.42 10.51 -8.91
CA ALA A 11 -4.84 11.30 -7.75
C ALA A 11 -3.91 11.10 -6.55
N LEU A 12 -3.41 9.88 -6.35
CA LEU A 12 -2.45 9.57 -5.30
C LEU A 12 -1.03 10.08 -5.60
N ALA A 13 -0.64 10.20 -6.86
CA ALA A 13 0.67 10.69 -7.26
C ALA A 13 0.73 12.22 -7.38
N ASP A 14 -0.41 12.90 -7.62
CA ASP A 14 -0.46 14.33 -7.92
C ASP A 14 0.07 15.18 -6.76
N ARG A 15 0.97 16.09 -7.10
CA ARG A 15 1.58 17.03 -6.14
C ARG A 15 1.46 18.44 -6.70
N ALA A 16 0.78 19.30 -5.98
CA ALA A 16 0.75 20.72 -6.30
C ALA A 16 1.91 21.45 -5.61
N PHE A 17 2.51 22.40 -6.30
CA PHE A 17 3.46 23.30 -5.69
C PHE A 17 2.70 24.22 -4.72
N ALA A 18 3.03 24.14 -3.43
CA ALA A 18 2.60 25.11 -2.44
C ALA A 18 3.36 26.43 -2.64
N HIS A 19 2.83 27.52 -2.11
CA HIS A 19 3.50 28.84 -2.13
C HIS A 19 4.91 28.81 -1.51
N SER A 20 5.23 27.79 -0.72
CA SER A 20 6.56 27.54 -0.14
C SER A 20 7.57 26.95 -1.13
N GLY A 21 7.20 26.71 -2.39
CA GLY A 21 8.06 26.06 -3.40
C GLY A 21 8.21 24.54 -3.25
N GLN A 22 7.61 23.93 -2.23
CA GLN A 22 7.60 22.49 -2.05
C GLN A 22 6.34 21.84 -2.62
N ALA A 23 6.52 20.80 -3.42
CA ALA A 23 5.40 20.03 -3.95
C ALA A 23 4.76 19.21 -2.81
N LYS A 24 3.52 19.55 -2.46
CA LYS A 24 2.75 18.88 -1.40
C LYS A 24 1.54 18.16 -2.01
N TRP A 25 1.28 16.94 -1.54
CA TRP A 25 0.05 16.24 -1.86
C TRP A 25 -1.11 16.79 -1.01
N ASP A 26 -2.27 16.97 -1.63
CA ASP A 26 -3.47 17.51 -1.01
C ASP A 26 -4.66 16.57 -1.22
N PRO A 27 -5.44 16.21 -0.15
CA PRO A 27 -6.54 15.28 -0.23
C PRO A 27 -7.76 15.82 -1.01
N GLU A 28 -8.05 17.13 -0.93
CA GLU A 28 -9.20 17.73 -1.61
C GLU A 28 -8.96 17.74 -3.12
N ARG A 29 -7.76 18.17 -3.53
CA ARG A 29 -7.35 18.11 -4.94
C ARG A 29 -7.33 16.68 -5.48
N ALA A 30 -6.88 15.71 -4.69
CA ALA A 30 -6.91 14.30 -5.07
C ALA A 30 -8.36 13.79 -5.25
N LEU A 31 -9.28 14.24 -4.40
CA LEU A 31 -10.70 13.93 -4.54
C LEU A 31 -11.30 14.57 -5.78
N ASP A 32 -10.95 15.81 -6.12
CA ASP A 32 -11.39 16.46 -7.36
C ASP A 32 -10.95 15.70 -8.61
N ILE A 33 -9.75 15.13 -8.59
CA ILE A 33 -9.27 14.25 -9.66
C ILE A 33 -10.12 12.98 -9.73
N ALA A 34 -10.36 12.32 -8.59
CA ALA A 34 -11.17 11.12 -8.52
C ALA A 34 -12.63 11.39 -8.97
N ALA A 35 -13.23 12.51 -8.53
CA ALA A 35 -14.58 12.92 -8.86
C ALA A 35 -14.79 13.16 -10.36
N ARG A 36 -13.81 13.80 -11.03
CA ARG A 36 -13.87 14.00 -12.49
C ARG A 36 -13.95 12.70 -13.29
N HIS A 37 -13.55 11.59 -12.68
CA HIS A 37 -13.65 10.24 -13.27
C HIS A 37 -14.74 9.38 -12.63
N GLY A 38 -15.59 9.95 -11.75
CA GLY A 38 -16.67 9.23 -11.05
C GLY A 38 -16.15 8.16 -10.07
N LEU A 39 -14.95 8.36 -9.52
CA LEU A 39 -14.28 7.36 -8.66
C LEU A 39 -14.27 7.75 -7.17
N GLU A 40 -14.81 8.89 -6.78
CA GLU A 40 -14.84 9.31 -5.36
C GLU A 40 -15.52 8.30 -4.45
N GLY A 41 -16.62 7.69 -4.91
CA GLY A 41 -17.33 6.63 -4.18
C GLY A 41 -16.53 5.34 -3.99
N GLN A 42 -15.46 5.14 -4.77
CA GLN A 42 -14.60 3.96 -4.68
C GLN A 42 -13.45 4.14 -3.68
N VAL A 43 -13.17 5.36 -3.22
CA VAL A 43 -12.05 5.67 -2.33
C VAL A 43 -12.09 4.84 -1.03
N PRO A 44 -13.23 4.70 -0.32
CA PRO A 44 -13.28 3.87 0.89
C PRO A 44 -12.96 2.40 0.62
N ALA A 45 -13.49 1.83 -0.45
CA ALA A 45 -13.21 0.45 -0.84
C ALA A 45 -11.75 0.25 -1.26
N ALA A 46 -11.19 1.20 -2.01
CA ALA A 46 -9.78 1.22 -2.39
C ALA A 46 -8.86 1.29 -1.17
N HIS A 47 -9.22 2.09 -0.15
CA HIS A 47 -8.49 2.16 1.11
C HIS A 47 -8.48 0.82 1.82
N LEU A 48 -9.65 0.18 1.98
CA LEU A 48 -9.74 -1.14 2.63
C LEU A 48 -8.94 -2.20 1.87
N ALA A 49 -9.01 -2.23 0.55
CA ALA A 49 -8.23 -3.15 -0.28
C ALA A 49 -6.72 -2.89 -0.15
N ALA A 50 -6.30 -1.61 -0.06
CA ALA A 50 -4.91 -1.24 0.12
C ALA A 50 -4.40 -1.69 1.50
N VAL A 51 -5.18 -1.52 2.56
CA VAL A 51 -4.84 -2.01 3.91
C VAL A 51 -4.73 -3.54 3.92
N ALA A 52 -5.70 -4.24 3.33
CA ALA A 52 -5.67 -5.70 3.21
C ALA A 52 -4.44 -6.20 2.42
N SER A 53 -3.93 -5.42 1.47
CA SER A 53 -2.73 -5.75 0.69
C SER A 53 -1.42 -5.69 1.50
N LEU A 54 -1.46 -5.29 2.78
CA LEU A 54 -0.32 -5.39 3.69
C LEU A 54 -0.21 -6.77 4.36
N GLU A 55 -1.14 -7.67 4.10
CA GLU A 55 -1.11 -9.01 4.65
C GLU A 55 0.18 -9.74 4.24
N GLY A 56 0.85 -10.32 5.24
CA GLY A 56 2.10 -11.05 5.07
C GLY A 56 1.91 -12.34 4.28
N ALA A 57 3.01 -12.90 3.80
CA ALA A 57 2.98 -14.18 3.10
C ALA A 57 2.56 -15.31 4.04
N PRO A 58 1.67 -16.22 3.60
CA PRO A 58 1.34 -17.41 4.37
C PRO A 58 2.60 -18.23 4.68
N ALA A 59 2.77 -18.62 5.95
CA ALA A 59 3.97 -19.31 6.41
C ALA A 59 4.35 -20.56 5.55
N PRO A 60 3.39 -21.41 5.11
CA PRO A 60 3.72 -22.54 4.23
C PRO A 60 4.24 -22.12 2.85
N TRP A 61 3.74 -21.02 2.29
CA TRP A 61 4.24 -20.47 1.02
C TRP A 61 5.66 -19.92 1.22
N PHE A 62 5.86 -19.15 2.26
CA PHE A 62 7.14 -18.51 2.55
C PHE A 62 8.24 -19.56 2.80
N GLY A 63 7.97 -20.58 3.62
CA GLY A 63 8.90 -21.68 3.84
C GLY A 63 9.29 -22.39 2.55
N ARG A 64 8.32 -22.73 1.69
CA ARG A 64 8.61 -23.31 0.37
C ARG A 64 9.45 -22.39 -0.49
N ARG A 65 9.16 -21.08 -0.50
CA ARG A 65 9.91 -20.13 -1.33
C ARG A 65 11.38 -20.01 -0.89
N LEU A 66 11.64 -19.96 0.41
CA LEU A 66 12.99 -19.97 0.97
C LEU A 66 13.73 -21.29 0.66
N THR A 67 13.02 -22.44 0.72
CA THR A 67 13.59 -23.72 0.34
C THR A 67 14.01 -23.74 -1.13
N VAL A 68 13.16 -23.23 -2.02
CA VAL A 68 13.50 -23.13 -3.45
C VAL A 68 14.72 -22.24 -3.65
N LEU A 69 14.75 -21.06 -3.01
CA LEU A 69 15.87 -20.14 -3.10
C LEU A 69 17.17 -20.82 -2.64
N TRP A 70 17.17 -21.48 -1.49
CA TRP A 70 18.32 -22.23 -0.99
C TRP A 70 18.76 -23.29 -1.99
N THR A 71 17.85 -24.10 -2.48
CA THR A 71 18.16 -25.20 -3.41
C THR A 71 18.78 -24.69 -4.70
N MET A 72 18.28 -23.60 -5.28
CA MET A 72 18.80 -23.02 -6.53
C MET A 72 20.27 -22.62 -6.42
N PHE A 73 20.70 -22.07 -5.29
CA PHE A 73 22.04 -21.54 -5.14
C PHE A 73 23.02 -22.47 -4.43
N MET A 74 22.52 -23.50 -3.73
CA MET A 74 23.33 -24.46 -3.00
C MET A 74 23.45 -25.83 -3.70
N LEU A 75 22.88 -25.96 -4.90
CA LEU A 75 22.96 -27.19 -5.66
C LEU A 75 24.43 -27.58 -5.92
N GLY A 76 24.78 -28.83 -5.59
CA GLY A 76 26.12 -29.34 -5.77
C GLY A 76 27.16 -28.91 -4.71
N ARG A 77 26.76 -28.18 -3.69
CA ARG A 77 27.62 -27.83 -2.53
C ARG A 77 27.31 -28.77 -1.35
N PRO A 78 28.30 -29.05 -0.48
CA PRO A 78 28.05 -29.76 0.76
C PRO A 78 26.98 -29.01 1.57
N THR A 79 25.88 -29.68 1.89
CA THR A 79 24.79 -29.06 2.64
C THR A 79 25.00 -29.31 4.13
N ASP A 80 25.29 -28.26 4.88
CA ASP A 80 25.15 -28.27 6.33
C ASP A 80 23.68 -27.99 6.68
N GLN A 81 23.01 -29.00 7.22
CA GLN A 81 21.60 -28.93 7.57
C GLN A 81 21.35 -27.92 8.70
N GLY A 82 22.31 -27.73 9.61
CA GLY A 82 22.25 -26.72 10.65
C GLY A 82 22.33 -25.30 10.06
N ALA A 83 23.24 -25.05 9.14
CA ALA A 83 23.38 -23.77 8.45
C ALA A 83 22.14 -23.44 7.62
N GLN A 84 21.54 -24.44 6.93
CA GLN A 84 20.30 -24.25 6.20
C GLN A 84 19.15 -23.82 7.13
N THR A 85 18.98 -24.55 8.24
CA THR A 85 17.90 -24.26 9.20
C THR A 85 18.05 -22.86 9.80
N LEU A 86 19.27 -22.49 10.18
CA LEU A 86 19.55 -21.17 10.74
C LEU A 86 19.30 -20.07 9.72
N TRP A 87 19.78 -20.22 8.49
CA TRP A 87 19.53 -19.24 7.42
C TRP A 87 18.03 -19.05 7.15
N MET A 88 17.27 -20.16 7.06
CA MET A 88 15.84 -20.10 6.83
C MET A 88 15.09 -19.38 7.97
N ALA A 89 15.48 -19.67 9.22
CA ALA A 89 14.90 -19.02 10.39
C ALA A 89 15.17 -17.50 10.39
N GLU A 90 16.42 -17.09 10.13
CA GLU A 90 16.78 -15.68 10.07
C GLU A 90 16.18 -14.95 8.87
N ALA A 91 16.13 -15.58 7.71
CA ALA A 91 15.47 -15.01 6.55
C ALA A 91 13.95 -14.84 6.81
N ALA A 92 13.31 -15.83 7.44
CA ALA A 92 11.90 -15.73 7.82
C ALA A 92 11.65 -14.59 8.83
N ARG A 93 12.51 -14.44 9.83
CA ARG A 93 12.44 -13.36 10.81
C ARG A 93 12.61 -11.97 10.18
N LEU A 94 13.55 -11.84 9.25
CA LEU A 94 13.93 -10.55 8.65
C LEU A 94 13.04 -10.12 7.47
N LEU A 95 12.33 -11.03 6.85
CA LEU A 95 11.46 -10.78 5.69
C LEU A 95 9.97 -10.99 6.00
N GLY A 96 9.64 -11.51 7.18
CA GLY A 96 8.27 -11.93 7.53
C GLY A 96 7.25 -10.79 7.69
N ASP A 97 7.72 -9.55 7.81
CA ASP A 97 6.88 -8.35 7.86
C ASP A 97 6.49 -7.82 6.47
N LEU A 98 7.06 -8.40 5.40
CA LEU A 98 6.78 -7.98 4.05
C LEU A 98 5.44 -8.55 3.54
N PRO A 99 4.61 -7.72 2.88
CA PRO A 99 3.43 -8.19 2.16
C PRO A 99 3.77 -9.27 1.13
N HIS A 100 2.90 -10.27 1.02
CA HIS A 100 3.13 -11.45 0.19
C HIS A 100 3.57 -11.12 -1.24
N ASP A 101 2.87 -10.22 -1.91
CA ASP A 101 3.15 -9.87 -3.30
C ASP A 101 4.45 -9.05 -3.46
N ILE A 102 4.79 -8.21 -2.49
CA ILE A 102 6.07 -7.48 -2.46
C ILE A 102 7.21 -8.47 -2.22
N LEU A 103 7.06 -9.36 -1.24
CA LEU A 103 8.07 -10.38 -0.95
C LEU A 103 8.34 -11.28 -2.16
N ALA A 104 7.27 -11.77 -2.81
CA ALA A 104 7.39 -12.60 -4.00
C ALA A 104 8.15 -11.88 -5.12
N HIS A 105 7.73 -10.65 -5.44
CA HIS A 105 8.38 -9.82 -6.46
C HIS A 105 9.85 -9.55 -6.11
N SER A 106 10.14 -9.20 -4.86
CA SER A 106 11.49 -8.82 -4.44
C SER A 106 12.46 -10.02 -4.48
N ILE A 107 12.00 -11.22 -4.12
CA ILE A 107 12.79 -12.44 -4.27
C ILE A 107 13.07 -12.71 -5.77
N ASP A 108 12.05 -12.59 -6.63
CA ASP A 108 12.20 -12.83 -8.06
C ASP A 108 13.18 -11.85 -8.70
N GLU A 109 13.09 -10.57 -8.38
CA GLU A 109 14.01 -9.56 -8.89
C GLU A 109 15.43 -9.75 -8.33
N ALA A 110 15.57 -10.07 -7.04
CA ALA A 110 16.88 -10.36 -6.45
C ALA A 110 17.57 -11.55 -7.12
N ILE A 111 16.81 -12.60 -7.48
CA ILE A 111 17.34 -13.74 -8.25
C ILE A 111 17.82 -13.30 -9.63
N LYS A 112 17.05 -12.48 -10.36
CA LYS A 112 17.39 -12.00 -11.71
C LYS A 112 18.65 -11.14 -11.74
N VAL A 113 18.88 -10.33 -10.72
CA VAL A 113 20.05 -9.45 -10.65
C VAL A 113 21.24 -10.09 -9.94
N SER A 114 21.06 -11.27 -9.33
CA SER A 114 22.12 -12.02 -8.67
C SER A 114 23.24 -12.33 -9.65
N ARG A 115 24.46 -11.93 -9.29
CA ARG A 115 25.66 -12.13 -10.10
C ARG A 115 26.51 -13.26 -9.49
N HIS A 116 27.28 -13.92 -10.35
CA HIS A 116 28.27 -14.93 -9.96
C HIS A 116 27.73 -16.16 -9.23
N GLY A 117 26.42 -16.45 -9.33
CA GLY A 117 25.82 -17.62 -8.69
C GLY A 117 25.77 -17.57 -7.16
N PHE A 118 25.87 -16.38 -6.57
CA PHE A 118 25.64 -16.19 -5.15
C PHE A 118 24.15 -16.06 -4.85
N MET A 119 23.73 -16.69 -3.77
CA MET A 119 22.37 -16.55 -3.27
C MET A 119 22.12 -15.09 -2.84
N PRO A 120 21.01 -14.46 -3.27
CA PRO A 120 20.67 -13.12 -2.82
C PRO A 120 20.63 -13.05 -1.29
N SER A 121 21.24 -12.04 -0.75
CA SER A 121 21.20 -11.73 0.68
C SER A 121 19.82 -11.17 1.07
N VAL A 122 19.47 -11.25 2.34
CA VAL A 122 18.29 -10.59 2.90
C VAL A 122 18.33 -9.08 2.62
N GLY A 123 19.52 -8.47 2.70
CA GLY A 123 19.69 -7.04 2.40
C GLY A 123 19.38 -6.67 0.96
N GLU A 124 19.74 -7.50 -0.01
CA GLU A 124 19.40 -7.27 -1.43
C GLU A 124 17.90 -7.41 -1.67
N ILE A 125 17.25 -8.41 -1.06
CA ILE A 125 15.79 -8.57 -1.13
C ILE A 125 15.09 -7.36 -0.48
N ARG A 126 15.55 -6.91 0.69
CA ARG A 126 15.04 -5.72 1.37
C ARG A 126 15.24 -4.45 0.55
N GLY A 127 16.40 -4.28 -0.07
CA GLY A 127 16.69 -3.14 -0.93
C GLY A 127 15.67 -2.95 -2.07
N ILE A 128 15.09 -4.06 -2.56
CA ILE A 128 14.00 -4.04 -3.55
C ILE A 128 12.64 -3.85 -2.88
N ALA A 129 12.40 -4.52 -1.74
CA ALA A 129 11.10 -4.55 -1.08
C ALA A 129 10.74 -3.23 -0.37
N ASP A 130 11.69 -2.63 0.35
CA ASP A 130 11.43 -1.49 1.24
C ASP A 130 10.92 -0.25 0.49
N PRO A 131 11.42 0.13 -0.71
CA PRO A 131 10.84 1.19 -1.50
C PRO A 131 9.38 0.92 -1.89
N LEU A 132 9.05 -0.30 -2.32
CA LEU A 132 7.69 -0.71 -2.70
C LEU A 132 6.73 -0.69 -1.50
N LEU A 133 7.21 -1.13 -0.35
CA LEU A 133 6.44 -1.07 0.90
C LEU A 133 6.20 0.37 1.34
N GLY A 134 7.21 1.23 1.22
CA GLY A 134 7.13 2.66 1.51
C GLY A 134 6.10 3.37 0.62
N GLU A 135 6.11 3.09 -0.68
CA GLU A 135 5.12 3.60 -1.62
C GLU A 135 3.71 3.13 -1.26
N ARG A 136 3.52 1.84 -0.97
CA ARG A 136 2.23 1.27 -0.56
C ARG A 136 1.68 1.93 0.70
N ARG A 137 2.51 2.11 1.72
CA ARG A 137 2.13 2.81 2.95
C ARG A 137 1.73 4.26 2.69
N THR A 138 2.43 4.94 1.79
CA THR A 138 2.07 6.30 1.34
C THR A 138 0.71 6.32 0.65
N HIS A 139 0.42 5.35 -0.21
CA HIS A 139 -0.89 5.24 -0.86
C HIS A 139 -2.02 4.98 0.15
N ILE A 140 -1.80 4.12 1.13
CA ILE A 140 -2.76 3.85 2.21
C ILE A 140 -3.06 5.12 3.02
N ASP A 141 -2.02 5.87 3.44
CA ASP A 141 -2.19 7.13 4.16
C ASP A 141 -3.01 8.14 3.34
N ARG A 142 -2.68 8.30 2.06
CA ARG A 142 -3.39 9.21 1.16
C ARG A 142 -4.84 8.81 0.95
N LEU A 143 -5.14 7.52 0.71
CA LEU A 143 -6.51 7.00 0.59
C LEU A 143 -7.30 7.20 1.89
N SER A 144 -6.68 6.99 3.04
CA SER A 144 -7.29 7.25 4.36
C SER A 144 -7.69 8.72 4.50
N ARG A 145 -6.79 9.63 4.12
CA ARG A 145 -7.05 11.08 4.18
C ARG A 145 -8.12 11.54 3.19
N MET A 146 -8.17 10.95 1.99
CA MET A 146 -9.25 11.17 1.03
C MET A 146 -10.59 10.70 1.60
N ALA A 147 -10.66 9.49 2.18
CA ALA A 147 -11.87 8.95 2.79
C ALA A 147 -12.35 9.84 3.96
N ALA A 148 -11.44 10.33 4.79
CA ALA A 148 -11.77 11.26 5.87
C ALA A 148 -12.34 12.59 5.34
N ALA A 149 -11.77 13.15 4.28
CA ALA A 149 -12.26 14.37 3.65
C ALA A 149 -13.68 14.19 3.06
N LEU A 150 -13.95 13.06 2.41
CA LEU A 150 -15.30 12.70 1.94
C LEU A 150 -16.32 12.65 3.08
N ASN A 151 -15.99 11.99 4.18
CA ASN A 151 -16.87 11.89 5.34
C ASN A 151 -17.14 13.27 5.98
N ASN A 152 -16.14 14.15 6.04
CA ASN A 152 -16.27 15.50 6.56
C ASN A 152 -17.17 16.37 5.66
N ALA A 153 -17.05 16.25 4.34
CA ALA A 153 -17.89 16.94 3.38
C ALA A 153 -19.38 16.50 3.51
N ALA A 154 -19.64 15.20 3.57
CA ALA A 154 -20.97 14.64 3.76
C ALA A 154 -21.62 15.11 5.09
N ALA A 155 -20.85 15.07 6.18
CA ALA A 155 -21.31 15.55 7.49
C ALA A 155 -21.64 17.05 7.49
N SER A 156 -20.88 17.86 6.76
CA SER A 156 -21.12 19.29 6.63
C SER A 156 -22.39 19.60 5.83
N GLN A 157 -22.61 18.89 4.73
CA GLN A 157 -23.84 19.00 3.92
C GLN A 157 -25.07 18.60 4.73
N GLY A 158 -25.02 17.49 5.48
CA GLY A 158 -26.12 17.07 6.35
C GLY A 158 -26.47 18.08 7.45
N ARG A 159 -25.49 18.76 8.02
CA ARG A 159 -25.73 19.85 9.00
C ARG A 159 -26.38 21.08 8.34
N SER A 160 -25.96 21.44 7.14
CA SER A 160 -26.52 22.57 6.40
C SER A 160 -27.99 22.31 5.99
N ALA A 161 -28.30 21.10 5.53
CA ALA A 161 -29.67 20.70 5.18
C ALA A 161 -30.60 20.79 6.41
N ARG A 162 -30.20 20.23 7.55
CA ARG A 162 -31.00 20.27 8.81
C ARG A 162 -31.22 21.70 9.30
N ARG A 163 -30.25 22.60 9.13
CA ARG A 163 -30.42 24.03 9.50
C ARG A 163 -31.40 24.74 8.56
N HIS A 164 -31.42 24.36 7.28
CA HIS A 164 -32.36 24.92 6.32
C HIS A 164 -33.79 24.49 6.65
N ASP A 165 -34.02 23.17 6.88
CA ASP A 165 -35.32 22.64 7.28
C ASP A 165 -35.86 23.25 8.57
N ALA A 166 -34.99 23.41 9.59
CA ALA A 166 -35.38 24.03 10.85
C ALA A 166 -35.82 25.51 10.68
N ARG A 167 -35.19 26.25 9.76
CA ARG A 167 -35.61 27.64 9.46
C ARG A 167 -36.97 27.71 8.74
N LEU A 168 -37.20 26.79 7.79
CA LEU A 168 -38.50 26.74 7.07
C LEU A 168 -39.66 26.41 8.01
N HIS A 169 -39.45 25.52 9.00
CA HIS A 169 -40.49 25.20 10.00
C HIS A 169 -40.74 26.33 11.00
N ALA A 170 -39.73 27.12 11.36
CA ALA A 170 -39.91 28.25 12.26
C ALA A 170 -40.72 29.39 11.62
N ASP A 171 -40.57 29.60 10.30
CA ASP A 171 -41.23 30.68 9.56
C ASP A 171 -42.74 30.38 9.26
N HIS A 172 -43.15 29.10 9.32
CA HIS A 172 -44.53 28.67 9.11
C HIS A 172 -45.35 28.56 10.41
N GLY A 173 -44.73 28.69 11.57
CA GLY A 173 -45.41 28.60 12.86
C GLY A 173 -45.88 29.94 13.43
N GLU A 174 -45.61 31.08 12.77
CA GLU A 174 -45.99 32.45 13.20
C GLU A 174 -47.17 33.06 12.41
N ARG A 175 -48.02 32.26 11.76
CA ARG A 175 -49.25 32.77 11.10
C ARG A 175 -50.51 32.19 11.68
#